data_4f941d98228f4cfcb76ede260aaabde9
#
_entry.id   4f941d98228f4cfcb76ede260aaabde9
#
_cell.length_a   1.000
_cell.length_b   1.000
_cell.length_c   1.000
_cell.angle_alpha   90.00
_cell.angle_beta   90.00
_cell.angle_gamma   90.00
#
_symmetry.space_group_name_H-M   'P 1'
#
loop_
_entity.id
_entity.type
_entity.pdbx_description
1 polymer ?
#
loop_
_entity_poly.entity_id
_entity_poly.type
_entity_poly.pdbx_seq_one_letter_code
_entity_poly.pdbx_strand_id
1 'polypeptide(L)'
;RKGDYVCISSSVAPHLLRGKDGAAKSVAPEDILFDAGFISREEALEYGVRPGDSIVPKTETVWTANKQALIGKAWDNRYGCAVMLEAMRAVKDKELAATIIAGANAQEEVGLRGAKGAVHRYQPDAFIAVDCSPADDTDGNKDKFGQLGGGFLLRVQDPGHITHRGMREFLLDTAETHKI
;
A
#
# COMPACT_ATOMS: atom_id res chain seq x y z
N ARG A 1 -16.10 16.93 8.82
CA ARG A 1 -14.78 16.91 9.48
C ARG A 1 -14.33 18.33 9.77
N LYS A 2 -13.95 18.63 11.03
CA LYS A 2 -13.37 19.92 11.41
C LYS A 2 -11.84 19.92 11.31
N GLY A 3 -11.20 18.75 11.14
CA GLY A 3 -9.74 18.62 11.01
C GLY A 3 -9.24 17.20 11.26
N ASP A 4 -7.92 17.06 11.23
CA ASP A 4 -7.22 15.86 11.65
C ASP A 4 -6.56 16.12 13.01
N TYR A 5 -6.72 15.21 13.93
CA TYR A 5 -6.18 15.32 15.29
C TYR A 5 -5.12 14.27 15.51
N VAL A 6 -4.04 14.66 16.17
CA VAL A 6 -3.01 13.70 16.59
C VAL A 6 -3.51 13.01 17.85
N CYS A 7 -3.41 11.70 17.87
CA CYS A 7 -3.67 10.88 19.05
C CYS A 7 -2.51 9.90 19.28
N ILE A 8 -2.44 9.37 20.46
CA ILE A 8 -1.50 8.30 20.82
C ILE A 8 -2.29 7.03 21.14
N SER A 9 -1.73 5.87 20.79
CA SER A 9 -2.26 4.61 21.29
C SER A 9 -1.92 4.47 22.77
N SER A 10 -2.93 4.26 23.58
CA SER A 10 -2.77 4.05 25.03
C SER A 10 -2.77 2.56 25.34
N SER A 11 -1.95 2.14 26.27
CA SER A 11 -1.92 0.77 26.80
C SER A 11 -1.71 0.79 28.31
N VAL A 12 -2.08 -0.31 28.96
CA VAL A 12 -1.79 -0.48 30.39
C VAL A 12 -0.27 -0.59 30.57
N ALA A 13 0.28 0.21 31.46
CA ALA A 13 1.71 0.20 31.71
C ALA A 13 2.20 -1.19 32.16
N PRO A 14 3.32 -1.71 31.64
CA PRO A 14 3.76 -3.10 31.91
C PRO A 14 3.92 -3.45 33.38
N HIS A 15 4.24 -2.49 34.24
CA HIS A 15 4.38 -2.70 35.69
C HIS A 15 3.03 -2.93 36.39
N LEU A 16 1.92 -2.51 35.79
CA LEU A 16 0.57 -2.77 36.29
C LEU A 16 0.04 -4.13 35.85
N LEU A 17 0.71 -4.79 34.92
CA LEU A 17 0.38 -6.13 34.44
C LEU A 17 1.08 -7.23 35.23
N ARG A 18 1.97 -6.88 36.19
CA ARG A 18 2.68 -7.85 37.04
C ARG A 18 1.69 -8.62 37.93
N GLY A 19 1.61 -9.93 37.71
CA GLY A 19 0.79 -10.84 38.50
C GLY A 19 -0.39 -11.47 37.76
N LYS A 20 -0.63 -11.10 36.54
CA LYS A 20 -1.57 -11.82 35.64
C LYS A 20 -0.76 -12.52 34.58
N ASP A 21 -0.63 -13.82 34.71
CA ASP A 21 0.00 -14.79 33.79
C ASP A 21 0.91 -14.17 32.72
N GLY A 22 2.21 -14.15 33.01
CA GLY A 22 3.31 -13.38 32.42
C GLY A 22 3.64 -13.57 30.93
N ALA A 23 2.69 -13.79 30.09
CA ALA A 23 2.87 -13.65 28.64
C ALA A 23 2.26 -12.31 28.21
N ALA A 24 3.03 -11.45 27.59
CA ALA A 24 2.52 -10.27 26.91
C ALA A 24 1.56 -10.73 25.80
N LYS A 25 0.28 -10.84 26.12
CA LYS A 25 -0.75 -11.05 25.10
C LYS A 25 -0.76 -9.79 24.22
N SER A 26 -0.73 -9.98 22.91
CA SER A 26 -1.01 -8.89 21.98
C SER A 26 -2.35 -8.28 22.35
N VAL A 27 -2.42 -6.94 22.40
CA VAL A 27 -3.67 -6.22 22.66
C VAL A 27 -4.61 -6.50 21.47
N ALA A 28 -5.82 -6.96 21.75
CA ALA A 28 -6.81 -7.15 20.70
C ALA A 28 -7.21 -5.79 20.10
N PRO A 29 -7.52 -5.71 18.81
CA PRO A 29 -7.86 -4.44 18.16
C PRO A 29 -8.96 -3.66 18.88
N GLU A 30 -9.96 -4.33 19.43
CA GLU A 30 -11.06 -3.76 20.20
C GLU A 30 -10.66 -3.18 21.56
N ASP A 31 -9.51 -3.58 22.08
CA ASP A 31 -8.94 -3.11 23.35
C ASP A 31 -7.96 -1.95 23.18
N ILE A 32 -7.67 -1.55 21.95
CA ILE A 32 -6.77 -0.43 21.68
C ILE A 32 -7.50 0.88 21.97
N LEU A 33 -6.99 1.64 22.90
CA LEU A 33 -7.47 2.98 23.21
C LEU A 33 -6.60 4.03 22.54
N PHE A 34 -7.24 5.10 22.07
CA PHE A 34 -6.57 6.23 21.46
C PHE A 34 -6.89 7.49 22.25
N ASP A 35 -5.87 8.16 22.72
CA ASP A 35 -5.95 9.40 23.46
C ASP A 35 -5.57 10.59 22.57
N ALA A 36 -6.52 11.46 22.31
CA ALA A 36 -6.35 12.72 21.59
C ALA A 36 -6.40 13.95 22.52
N GLY A 37 -6.41 13.74 23.83
CA GLY A 37 -6.40 14.81 24.84
C GLY A 37 -7.77 15.43 25.11
N PHE A 38 -8.86 14.86 24.60
CA PHE A 38 -10.20 15.33 24.94
C PHE A 38 -10.60 14.91 26.35
N ILE A 39 -11.16 15.82 27.11
CA ILE A 39 -11.54 15.59 28.52
C ILE A 39 -12.95 15.02 28.66
N SER A 40 -13.77 15.09 27.60
CA SER A 40 -15.12 14.52 27.60
C SER A 40 -15.55 14.10 26.19
N ARG A 41 -16.61 13.29 26.14
CA ARG A 41 -17.26 12.90 24.89
C ARG A 41 -17.87 14.11 24.18
N GLU A 42 -18.46 15.01 24.93
CA GLU A 42 -19.09 16.23 24.43
C GLU A 42 -18.07 17.12 23.73
N GLU A 43 -16.90 17.31 24.34
CA GLU A 43 -15.79 18.04 23.74
C GLU A 43 -15.33 17.37 22.44
N ALA A 44 -15.11 16.05 22.43
CA ALA A 44 -14.72 15.34 21.22
C ALA A 44 -15.75 15.52 20.09
N LEU A 45 -17.05 15.49 20.40
CA LEU A 45 -18.14 15.73 19.45
C LEU A 45 -18.15 17.19 18.94
N GLU A 46 -17.86 18.17 19.77
CA GLU A 46 -17.74 19.58 19.38
C GLU A 46 -16.59 19.79 18.38
N TYR A 47 -15.48 19.09 18.58
CA TYR A 47 -14.37 19.06 17.62
C TYR A 47 -14.64 18.23 16.37
N GLY A 48 -15.78 17.54 16.32
CA GLY A 48 -16.27 16.82 15.14
C GLY A 48 -15.82 15.37 15.07
N VAL A 49 -15.22 14.83 16.14
CA VAL A 49 -14.85 13.39 16.23
C VAL A 49 -16.12 12.57 16.42
N ARG A 50 -16.27 11.50 15.64
CA ARG A 50 -17.46 10.67 15.65
C ARG A 50 -17.11 9.19 15.55
N PRO A 51 -17.95 8.30 16.05
CA PRO A 51 -17.82 6.88 15.76
C PRO A 51 -17.82 6.63 14.26
N GLY A 52 -16.87 5.82 13.79
CA GLY A 52 -16.65 5.55 12.37
C GLY A 52 -15.58 6.41 11.72
N ASP A 53 -15.02 7.39 12.41
CA ASP A 53 -13.84 8.10 11.92
C ASP A 53 -12.61 7.18 11.91
N SER A 54 -11.82 7.29 10.84
CA SER A 54 -10.62 6.48 10.67
C SER A 54 -9.48 7.00 11.53
N ILE A 55 -8.75 6.08 12.15
CA ILE A 55 -7.49 6.34 12.84
C ILE A 55 -6.38 5.64 12.07
N VAL A 56 -5.32 6.36 11.75
CA VAL A 56 -4.21 5.84 10.94
C VAL A 56 -2.87 6.19 11.57
N PRO A 57 -1.84 5.34 11.45
CA PRO A 57 -0.49 5.69 11.89
C PRO A 57 -0.01 6.97 11.22
N LYS A 58 0.52 7.90 11.99
CA LYS A 58 1.20 9.09 11.45
C LYS A 58 2.65 8.72 11.15
N THR A 59 2.98 8.67 9.87
CA THR A 59 4.35 8.38 9.41
C THR A 59 4.70 9.36 8.31
N GLU A 60 5.81 10.04 8.47
CA GLU A 60 6.36 10.91 7.43
C GLU A 60 7.12 10.09 6.39
N THR A 61 7.09 10.55 5.14
CA THR A 61 7.95 9.97 4.10
C THR A 61 9.29 10.67 4.14
N VAL A 62 10.34 9.91 4.42
CA VAL A 62 11.71 10.42 4.56
C VAL A 62 12.70 9.62 3.75
N TRP A 63 13.76 10.26 3.30
CA TRP A 63 14.87 9.57 2.70
C TRP A 63 15.67 8.79 3.75
N THR A 64 16.17 7.63 3.37
CA THR A 64 17.22 6.94 4.14
C THR A 64 18.45 7.83 4.30
N ALA A 65 19.29 7.56 5.29
CA ALA A 65 20.49 8.34 5.56
C ALA A 65 21.44 8.40 4.34
N ASN A 66 21.52 7.31 3.58
CA ASN A 66 22.31 7.21 2.35
C ASN A 66 21.61 7.78 1.10
N LYS A 67 20.40 8.31 1.21
CA LYS A 67 19.60 8.87 0.13
C LYS A 67 19.24 7.88 -1.01
N GLN A 68 19.32 6.58 -0.77
CA GLN A 68 19.05 5.57 -1.80
C GLN A 68 17.64 4.99 -1.75
N ALA A 69 16.93 5.18 -0.65
CA ALA A 69 15.58 4.68 -0.48
C ALA A 69 14.69 5.65 0.29
N LEU A 70 13.40 5.44 0.24
CA LEU A 70 12.40 6.18 0.99
C LEU A 70 11.79 5.27 2.06
N ILE A 71 11.62 5.81 3.25
CA ILE A 71 10.87 5.19 4.33
C ILE A 71 9.54 5.92 4.44
N GLY A 72 8.45 5.18 4.50
CA GLY A 72 7.11 5.73 4.62
C GLY A 72 6.08 4.63 4.83
N LYS A 73 4.82 5.01 4.96
CA LYS A 73 3.72 4.08 5.06
C LYS A 73 2.97 3.94 3.74
N ALA A 74 2.21 2.85 3.62
CA ALA A 74 1.28 2.62 2.51
C ALA A 74 1.97 2.65 1.13
N TRP A 75 3.19 2.11 1.05
CA TRP A 75 3.82 1.85 -0.24
C TRP A 75 2.98 0.91 -1.08
N ASP A 76 2.30 0.02 -0.44
CA ASP A 76 1.14 -0.71 -0.94
C ASP A 76 -0.13 0.17 -0.80
N ASN A 77 -0.68 0.70 -1.90
CA ASN A 77 0.00 0.70 -3.20
C ASN A 77 0.22 2.13 -3.74
N ARG A 78 0.81 3.01 -2.93
CA ARG A 78 1.22 4.35 -3.39
C ARG A 78 2.34 4.29 -4.42
N TYR A 79 3.16 3.23 -4.37
CA TYR A 79 4.20 3.00 -5.36
C TYR A 79 3.59 2.81 -6.75
N GLY A 80 2.62 1.91 -6.90
CA GLY A 80 1.91 1.71 -8.16
C GLY A 80 1.23 2.98 -8.68
N CYS A 81 0.67 3.81 -7.78
CA CYS A 81 0.15 5.12 -8.17
C CYS A 81 1.23 6.05 -8.73
N ALA A 82 2.42 6.07 -8.13
CA ALA A 82 3.54 6.88 -8.62
C ALA A 82 4.03 6.39 -9.98
N VAL A 83 4.20 5.08 -10.15
CA VAL A 83 4.60 4.46 -11.44
C VAL A 83 3.59 4.80 -12.52
N MET A 84 2.31 4.69 -12.26
CA MET A 84 1.24 5.05 -13.20
C MET A 84 1.33 6.52 -13.62
N LEU A 85 1.53 7.44 -12.67
CA LEU A 85 1.66 8.88 -12.97
C LEU A 85 2.90 9.17 -13.81
N GLU A 86 4.04 8.56 -13.52
CA GLU A 86 5.27 8.73 -14.31
C GLU A 86 5.13 8.12 -15.71
N ALA A 87 4.48 6.98 -15.85
CA ALA A 87 4.18 6.39 -17.15
C ALA A 87 3.31 7.35 -18.01
N MET A 88 2.26 7.93 -17.42
CA MET A 88 1.42 8.90 -18.11
C MET A 88 2.17 10.18 -18.49
N ARG A 89 3.08 10.67 -17.63
CA ARG A 89 3.96 11.81 -17.95
C ARG A 89 4.88 11.48 -19.12
N ALA A 90 5.44 10.28 -19.15
CA ALA A 90 6.38 9.84 -20.20
C ALA A 90 5.73 9.77 -21.59
N VAL A 91 4.41 9.60 -21.66
CA VAL A 91 3.67 9.49 -22.94
C VAL A 91 2.81 10.69 -23.29
N LYS A 92 2.70 11.68 -22.39
CA LYS A 92 1.77 12.83 -22.48
C LYS A 92 1.78 13.54 -23.85
N ASP A 93 2.96 13.74 -24.42
CA ASP A 93 3.13 14.50 -25.67
C ASP A 93 3.52 13.59 -26.85
N LYS A 94 3.24 12.30 -26.74
CA LYS A 94 3.54 11.30 -27.78
C LYS A 94 2.27 10.92 -28.52
N GLU A 95 2.39 10.74 -29.83
CA GLU A 95 1.39 10.07 -30.63
C GLU A 95 1.48 8.57 -30.35
N LEU A 96 0.36 7.99 -29.91
CA LEU A 96 0.28 6.58 -29.52
C LEU A 96 -0.70 5.84 -30.45
N ALA A 97 -0.35 4.61 -30.77
CA ALA A 97 -1.23 3.72 -31.53
C ALA A 97 -2.41 3.15 -30.70
N ALA A 98 -2.41 3.38 -29.40
CA ALA A 98 -3.43 2.87 -28.49
C ALA A 98 -3.91 3.97 -27.51
N THR A 99 -5.13 3.83 -27.04
CA THR A 99 -5.63 4.65 -25.91
C THR A 99 -5.15 4.05 -24.61
N ILE A 100 -4.49 4.87 -23.79
CA ILE A 100 -4.05 4.48 -22.45
C ILE A 100 -5.02 5.05 -21.43
N ILE A 101 -5.56 4.19 -20.57
CA ILE A 101 -6.40 4.56 -19.45
C ILE A 101 -5.63 4.18 -18.17
N ALA A 102 -5.29 5.16 -17.38
CA ALA A 102 -4.60 4.95 -16.12
C ALA A 102 -5.49 5.37 -14.94
N GLY A 103 -5.45 4.64 -13.84
CA GLY A 103 -6.28 4.94 -12.69
C GLY A 103 -5.87 4.16 -11.45
N ALA A 104 -6.16 4.75 -10.28
CA ALA A 104 -6.03 4.08 -8.99
C ALA A 104 -7.42 3.59 -8.56
N ASN A 105 -7.53 2.31 -8.26
CA ASN A 105 -8.78 1.69 -7.86
C ASN A 105 -8.89 1.61 -6.34
N ALA A 106 -10.08 1.87 -5.82
CA ALA A 106 -10.36 1.73 -4.39
C ALA A 106 -10.75 0.29 -4.03
N GLN A 107 -10.60 -0.05 -2.75
CA GLN A 107 -11.06 -1.32 -2.18
C GLN A 107 -10.40 -2.56 -2.80
N GLU A 108 -9.10 -2.49 -3.03
CA GLU A 108 -8.30 -3.63 -3.48
C GLU A 108 -8.30 -4.73 -2.42
N GLU A 109 -7.93 -4.42 -1.18
CA GLU A 109 -7.75 -5.32 -0.03
C GLU A 109 -9.03 -6.05 0.44
N VAL A 110 -10.18 -5.63 -0.07
CA VAL A 110 -11.49 -6.22 0.27
C VAL A 110 -12.16 -6.89 -0.94
N GLY A 111 -11.37 -7.32 -1.91
CA GLY A 111 -11.82 -8.15 -3.02
C GLY A 111 -11.77 -7.48 -4.39
N LEU A 112 -10.78 -6.63 -4.68
CA LEU A 112 -10.51 -6.03 -5.99
C LEU A 112 -11.70 -5.25 -6.56
N ARG A 113 -12.50 -4.61 -5.69
CA ARG A 113 -13.82 -4.08 -6.07
C ARG A 113 -13.74 -2.97 -7.11
N GLY A 114 -12.80 -2.04 -6.93
CA GLY A 114 -12.61 -0.92 -7.85
C GLY A 114 -12.14 -1.39 -9.23
N ALA A 115 -11.22 -2.35 -9.28
CA ALA A 115 -10.70 -2.90 -10.53
C ALA A 115 -11.80 -3.57 -11.36
N LYS A 116 -12.70 -4.34 -10.71
CA LYS A 116 -13.87 -4.95 -11.40
C LYS A 116 -14.76 -3.90 -12.05
N GLY A 117 -15.04 -2.80 -11.32
CA GLY A 117 -15.81 -1.67 -11.84
C GLY A 117 -15.13 -0.97 -13.01
N ALA A 118 -13.82 -0.76 -12.92
CA ALA A 118 -13.04 -0.11 -13.97
C ALA A 118 -13.02 -0.96 -15.25
N VAL A 119 -12.74 -2.26 -15.14
CA VAL A 119 -12.75 -3.18 -16.29
C VAL A 119 -14.12 -3.22 -16.94
N HIS A 120 -15.19 -3.30 -16.15
CA HIS A 120 -16.55 -3.29 -16.69
C HIS A 120 -16.88 -1.99 -17.45
N ARG A 121 -16.44 -0.86 -16.92
CA ARG A 121 -16.69 0.45 -17.53
C ARG A 121 -15.90 0.68 -18.81
N TYR A 122 -14.62 0.34 -18.81
CA TYR A 122 -13.70 0.72 -19.88
C TYR A 122 -13.45 -0.40 -20.89
N GLN A 123 -13.75 -1.64 -20.54
CA GLN A 123 -13.59 -2.84 -21.39
C GLN A 123 -12.24 -2.84 -22.14
N PRO A 124 -11.11 -2.76 -21.46
CA PRO A 124 -9.81 -2.65 -22.11
C PRO A 124 -9.45 -3.93 -22.84
N ASP A 125 -8.75 -3.81 -23.98
CA ASP A 125 -8.19 -4.96 -24.70
C ASP A 125 -7.05 -5.63 -23.93
N ALA A 126 -6.30 -4.85 -23.17
CA ALA A 126 -5.25 -5.32 -22.26
C ALA A 126 -5.31 -4.59 -20.91
N PHE A 127 -5.02 -5.30 -19.84
CA PHE A 127 -4.98 -4.76 -18.47
C PHE A 127 -3.66 -5.12 -17.82
N ILE A 128 -3.00 -4.11 -17.24
CA ILE A 128 -1.78 -4.26 -16.45
C ILE A 128 -2.05 -3.74 -15.05
N ALA A 129 -1.93 -4.60 -14.05
CA ALA A 129 -1.95 -4.23 -12.65
C ALA A 129 -0.51 -3.95 -12.19
N VAL A 130 -0.31 -2.82 -11.51
CA VAL A 130 0.98 -2.45 -10.92
C VAL A 130 0.82 -2.44 -9.41
N ASP A 131 1.57 -3.29 -8.74
CA ASP A 131 1.46 -3.50 -7.32
C ASP A 131 2.82 -3.64 -6.64
N CYS A 132 2.85 -3.55 -5.32
CA CYS A 132 4.03 -3.79 -4.51
C CYS A 132 4.19 -5.27 -4.20
N SER A 133 5.43 -5.67 -3.97
CA SER A 133 5.74 -7.00 -3.43
C SER A 133 6.79 -6.83 -2.33
N PRO A 134 6.74 -7.61 -1.25
CA PRO A 134 7.79 -7.60 -0.25
C PRO A 134 9.14 -7.91 -0.88
N ALA A 135 10.17 -7.14 -0.51
CA ALA A 135 11.55 -7.53 -0.76
C ALA A 135 11.98 -8.49 0.35
N ASP A 136 12.45 -9.66 -0.02
CA ASP A 136 12.96 -10.68 0.89
C ASP A 136 14.48 -10.75 0.79
N ASP A 137 15.12 -9.59 1.02
CA ASP A 137 16.55 -9.38 0.82
C ASP A 137 17.32 -9.08 2.12
N THR A 138 16.65 -9.14 3.26
CA THR A 138 17.27 -9.11 4.60
C THR A 138 17.61 -10.52 5.08
N ASP A 139 18.51 -10.69 5.99
CA ASP A 139 18.79 -11.92 6.77
C ASP A 139 19.20 -13.22 6.02
N GLY A 140 19.91 -13.09 4.90
CA GLY A 140 20.58 -14.24 4.30
C GLY A 140 19.66 -15.31 3.73
N ASN A 141 18.40 -15.03 3.49
CA ASN A 141 17.51 -15.91 2.75
C ASN A 141 18.10 -16.18 1.36
N LYS A 142 18.31 -17.46 1.03
CA LYS A 142 18.91 -17.87 -0.24
C LYS A 142 17.92 -17.88 -1.39
N ASP A 143 16.63 -17.98 -1.07
CA ASP A 143 15.52 -18.04 -2.05
C ASP A 143 14.81 -16.69 -2.18
N LYS A 144 15.58 -15.62 -2.42
CA LYS A 144 15.07 -14.26 -2.53
C LYS A 144 14.17 -14.11 -3.75
N PHE A 145 12.88 -13.87 -3.54
CA PHE A 145 11.94 -13.60 -4.62
C PHE A 145 12.01 -12.16 -5.13
N GLY A 146 12.41 -11.22 -4.30
CA GLY A 146 12.53 -9.82 -4.63
C GLY A 146 13.72 -9.18 -3.92
N GLN A 147 14.34 -8.25 -4.60
CA GLN A 147 15.47 -7.49 -4.08
C GLN A 147 15.27 -6.02 -4.37
N LEU A 148 15.41 -5.17 -3.36
CA LEU A 148 15.29 -3.73 -3.56
C LEU A 148 16.36 -3.23 -4.52
N GLY A 149 15.94 -2.52 -5.57
CA GLY A 149 16.83 -2.07 -6.64
C GLY A 149 17.16 -3.13 -7.71
N GLY A 150 16.59 -4.33 -7.63
CA GLY A 150 16.84 -5.44 -8.56
C GLY A 150 15.98 -5.44 -9.83
N GLY A 151 15.15 -4.43 -10.04
CA GLY A 151 14.23 -4.35 -11.16
C GLY A 151 12.78 -4.53 -10.74
N PHE A 152 11.93 -5.05 -11.61
CA PHE A 152 10.54 -5.35 -11.30
C PHE A 152 10.29 -6.85 -11.16
N LEU A 153 9.22 -7.20 -10.47
CA LEU A 153 8.77 -8.58 -10.34
C LEU A 153 7.58 -8.82 -11.29
N LEU A 154 7.72 -9.81 -12.17
CA LEU A 154 6.62 -10.25 -13.01
C LEU A 154 5.86 -11.36 -12.29
N ARG A 155 4.62 -11.07 -11.89
CA ARG A 155 3.73 -12.06 -11.29
C ARG A 155 3.23 -13.02 -12.38
N VAL A 156 3.68 -14.25 -12.33
CA VAL A 156 3.26 -15.30 -13.29
C VAL A 156 2.00 -15.99 -12.82
N GLN A 157 1.89 -16.25 -11.53
CA GLN A 157 0.77 -16.96 -10.92
C GLN A 157 0.63 -16.60 -9.45
N ASP A 158 -0.61 -16.55 -8.97
CA ASP A 158 -1.00 -16.57 -7.57
C ASP A 158 -2.35 -17.32 -7.41
N PRO A 159 -2.92 -17.43 -6.20
CA PRO A 159 -4.17 -18.17 -6.00
C PRO A 159 -5.37 -17.65 -6.79
N GLY A 160 -5.37 -16.39 -7.22
CA GLY A 160 -6.47 -15.73 -7.94
C GLY A 160 -6.15 -15.38 -9.38
N HIS A 161 -4.91 -15.59 -9.84
CA HIS A 161 -4.45 -15.08 -11.12
C HIS A 161 -3.45 -16.01 -11.81
N ILE A 162 -3.58 -16.14 -13.11
CA ILE A 162 -2.57 -16.69 -14.01
C ILE A 162 -2.38 -15.68 -15.14
N THR A 163 -1.16 -15.17 -15.29
CA THR A 163 -0.85 -14.16 -16.30
C THR A 163 -1.06 -14.72 -17.72
N HIS A 164 -1.75 -13.96 -18.53
CA HIS A 164 -1.94 -14.30 -19.95
C HIS A 164 -0.57 -14.48 -20.65
N ARG A 165 -0.39 -15.61 -21.34
CA ARG A 165 0.91 -15.99 -21.91
C ARG A 165 1.50 -14.90 -22.81
N GLY A 166 0.72 -14.35 -23.74
CA GLY A 166 1.20 -13.30 -24.64
C GLY A 166 1.64 -12.03 -23.94
N MET A 167 0.91 -11.62 -22.87
CA MET A 167 1.32 -10.48 -22.06
C MET A 167 2.60 -10.75 -21.27
N ARG A 168 2.75 -11.96 -20.75
CA ARG A 168 3.98 -12.36 -20.04
C ARG A 168 5.19 -12.27 -20.97
N GLU A 169 5.13 -12.90 -22.15
CA GLU A 169 6.22 -12.86 -23.12
C GLU A 169 6.52 -11.40 -23.53
N PHE A 170 5.50 -10.62 -23.86
CA PHE A 170 5.67 -9.20 -24.20
C PHE A 170 6.39 -8.40 -23.10
N LEU A 171 6.05 -8.60 -21.83
CA LEU A 171 6.68 -7.91 -20.72
C LEU A 171 8.14 -8.36 -20.51
N LEU A 172 8.43 -9.66 -20.67
CA LEU A 172 9.79 -10.19 -20.57
C LEU A 172 10.68 -9.65 -21.71
N ASP A 173 10.20 -9.72 -22.96
CA ASP A 173 10.93 -9.20 -24.12
C ASP A 173 11.17 -7.69 -23.99
N THR A 174 10.20 -6.96 -23.47
CA THR A 174 10.33 -5.51 -23.21
C THR A 174 11.38 -5.25 -22.14
N ALA A 175 11.37 -5.99 -21.05
CA ALA A 175 12.36 -5.84 -19.99
C ALA A 175 13.77 -6.14 -20.49
N GLU A 176 13.96 -7.22 -21.26
CA GLU A 176 15.25 -7.57 -21.85
C GLU A 176 15.74 -6.46 -22.80
N THR A 177 14.87 -5.95 -23.68
CA THR A 177 15.19 -4.88 -24.62
C THR A 177 15.66 -3.61 -23.91
N HIS A 178 15.04 -3.27 -22.80
CA HIS A 178 15.34 -2.07 -22.02
C HIS A 178 16.33 -2.31 -20.88
N LYS A 179 16.81 -3.54 -20.70
CA LYS A 179 17.77 -3.94 -19.65
C LYS A 179 17.27 -3.63 -18.23
N ILE A 180 16.02 -3.95 -17.99
CA ILE A 180 15.35 -3.77 -16.69
C ILE A 180 15.33 -5.09 -15.93
#